data_cf8c1e03192370ea37445114ae0d010b
#
_entry.id   cf8c1e03192370ea37445114ae0d010b
#
_cell.length_a   1.000
_cell.length_b   1.000
_cell.length_c   1.000
_cell.angle_alpha   90.00
_cell.angle_beta   90.00
_cell.angle_gamma   90.00
#
_symmetry.space_group_name_H-M   'P 1'
#
loop_
_entity.id
_entity.type
_entity.pdbx_description
1 polymer ?
#
loop_
_entity_poly.entity_id
_entity_poly.type
_entity_poly.pdbx_seq_one_letter_code
_entity_poly.pdbx_strand_id
1 'polypeptide(L)'
;MVASIPNLSKRALESVFHPQTHLAQVHDTGLMMIDRAEGIYCYDNKGKQYIEGVAALWCTALGYGNEELAQTAYDQMKKLSFSSTFGGKSHESQVLL
;
A
#
# COMPACT_ATOMS: atom_id res chain seq x y z
N MET A 1 2.62 -1.86 15.92
CA MET A 1 4.02 -2.30 15.67
C MET A 1 3.98 -3.75 15.23
N VAL A 2 4.33 -4.03 14.01
CA VAL A 2 4.48 -5.42 13.56
C VAL A 2 5.81 -5.91 14.12
N ALA A 3 5.78 -6.98 14.94
CA ALA A 3 6.99 -7.62 15.41
C ALA A 3 7.85 -8.01 14.20
N SER A 4 9.18 -7.87 14.29
CA SER A 4 10.07 -8.26 13.21
C SER A 4 9.87 -9.75 12.94
N ILE A 5 9.28 -10.08 11.80
CA ILE A 5 9.07 -11.48 11.39
C ILE A 5 10.36 -11.93 10.71
N PRO A 6 11.07 -12.92 11.26
CA PRO A 6 12.28 -13.43 10.62
C PRO A 6 11.98 -13.91 9.18
N ASN A 7 12.89 -13.62 8.26
CA ASN A 7 12.81 -14.08 6.87
C ASN A 7 11.56 -13.65 6.09
N LEU A 8 11.13 -12.38 6.24
CA LEU A 8 9.99 -11.83 5.49
C LEU A 8 10.14 -12.01 3.98
N SER A 9 11.32 -11.76 3.43
CA SER A 9 11.60 -11.94 2.00
C SER A 9 11.38 -13.38 1.54
N LYS A 10 11.84 -14.37 2.32
CA LYS A 10 11.61 -15.79 2.02
C LYS A 10 10.13 -16.14 2.07
N ARG A 11 9.43 -15.72 3.11
CA ARG A 11 7.99 -15.97 3.25
C ARG A 11 7.18 -15.33 2.14
N ALA A 12 7.58 -14.11 1.71
CA ALA A 12 6.94 -13.44 0.58
C ALA A 12 7.13 -14.22 -0.73
N LEU A 13 8.33 -14.75 -0.99
CA LEU A 13 8.59 -15.61 -2.15
C LEU A 13 7.76 -16.89 -2.16
N GLU A 14 7.50 -17.47 -0.99
CA GLU A 14 6.73 -18.71 -0.83
C GLU A 14 5.22 -18.50 -0.90
N SER A 15 4.71 -17.30 -0.58
CA SER A 15 3.28 -17.07 -0.34
C SER A 15 2.65 -16.04 -1.27
N VAL A 16 3.44 -15.21 -1.96
CA VAL A 16 2.95 -14.11 -2.79
C VAL A 16 3.42 -14.29 -4.23
N PHE A 17 2.48 -14.24 -5.17
CA PHE A 17 2.81 -14.19 -6.58
C PHE A 17 3.28 -12.76 -6.94
N HIS A 18 4.49 -12.64 -7.48
CA HIS A 18 5.08 -11.38 -7.91
C HIS A 18 4.99 -11.26 -9.43
N PRO A 19 4.03 -10.49 -9.99
CA PRO A 19 3.93 -10.30 -11.42
C PRO A 19 5.12 -9.49 -11.96
N GLN A 20 5.40 -9.67 -13.26
CA GLN A 20 6.50 -8.96 -13.97
C GLN A 20 7.85 -9.07 -13.26
N THR A 21 8.13 -10.20 -12.64
CA THR A 21 9.33 -10.44 -11.82
C THR A 21 10.06 -11.67 -12.34
N HIS A 22 11.40 -11.56 -12.47
CA HIS A 22 12.23 -12.71 -12.81
C HIS A 22 12.40 -13.59 -11.56
N LEU A 23 11.48 -14.55 -11.36
CA LEU A 23 11.37 -15.34 -10.12
C LEU A 23 12.67 -16.07 -9.76
N ALA A 24 13.38 -16.67 -10.71
CA ALA A 24 14.65 -17.34 -10.45
C ALA A 24 15.68 -16.37 -9.85
N GLN A 25 15.79 -15.16 -10.38
CA GLN A 25 16.72 -14.15 -9.88
C GLN A 25 16.37 -13.73 -8.44
N VAL A 26 15.09 -13.46 -8.13
CA VAL A 26 14.71 -13.04 -6.78
C VAL A 26 14.79 -14.16 -5.75
N HIS A 27 14.74 -15.42 -6.16
CA HIS A 27 15.07 -16.55 -5.28
C HIS A 27 16.54 -16.53 -4.84
N ASP A 28 17.44 -16.09 -5.72
CA ASP A 28 18.87 -16.01 -5.41
C ASP A 28 19.22 -14.71 -4.67
N THR A 29 18.68 -13.58 -5.08
CA THR A 29 19.03 -12.24 -4.55
C THR A 29 18.16 -11.78 -3.37
N GLY A 30 16.98 -12.39 -3.18
CA GLY A 30 15.94 -11.94 -2.27
C GLY A 30 15.08 -10.82 -2.85
N LEU A 31 13.95 -10.54 -2.19
CA LEU A 31 13.05 -9.43 -2.51
C LEU A 31 13.47 -8.16 -1.80
N MET A 32 13.26 -7.03 -2.46
CA MET A 32 13.26 -5.74 -1.80
C MET A 32 11.99 -5.62 -0.96
N MET A 33 12.16 -5.48 0.35
CA MET A 33 11.05 -5.33 1.29
C MET A 33 10.86 -3.85 1.63
N ILE A 34 9.88 -3.21 1.03
CA ILE A 34 9.53 -1.82 1.36
C ILE A 34 8.78 -1.79 2.68
N ASP A 35 9.23 -0.95 3.59
CA ASP A 35 8.74 -0.85 4.97
C ASP A 35 7.86 0.39 5.17
N ARG A 36 8.29 1.55 4.68
CA ARG A 36 7.59 2.82 4.82
C ARG A 36 7.84 3.75 3.65
N ALA A 37 7.02 4.79 3.53
CA ALA A 37 7.19 5.81 2.51
C ALA A 37 6.67 7.17 3.00
N GLU A 38 7.24 8.26 2.47
CA GLU A 38 6.86 9.63 2.78
C GLU A 38 7.18 10.55 1.60
N GLY A 39 6.22 11.37 1.19
CA GLY A 39 6.37 12.23 0.00
C GLY A 39 6.71 11.41 -1.25
N ILE A 40 7.85 11.65 -1.86
CA ILE A 40 8.33 10.92 -3.04
C ILE A 40 9.33 9.80 -2.70
N TYR A 41 9.58 9.55 -1.42
CA TYR A 41 10.58 8.58 -0.99
C TYR A 41 9.95 7.34 -0.41
N CYS A 42 10.52 6.19 -0.72
CA CYS A 42 10.24 4.94 -0.01
C CYS A 42 11.53 4.39 0.62
N TYR A 43 11.35 3.55 1.62
CA TYR A 43 12.44 3.00 2.42
C TYR A 43 12.27 1.50 2.54
N ASP A 44 13.36 0.78 2.36
CA ASP A 44 13.36 -0.65 2.61
C ASP A 44 13.45 -0.97 4.12
N ASN A 45 13.29 -2.22 4.46
CA ASN A 45 13.35 -2.69 5.85
C ASN A 45 14.77 -2.66 6.46
N LYS A 46 15.78 -2.20 5.70
CA LYS A 46 17.14 -1.91 6.16
C LYS A 46 17.37 -0.41 6.34
N GLY A 47 16.36 0.41 6.05
CA GLY A 47 16.39 1.86 6.16
C GLY A 47 16.99 2.59 4.96
N LYS A 48 17.29 1.90 3.87
CA LYS A 48 17.79 2.54 2.65
C LYS A 48 16.67 3.28 1.94
N GLN A 49 16.96 4.51 1.56
CA GLN A 49 16.03 5.41 0.87
C GLN A 49 16.11 5.25 -0.65
N TYR A 50 14.96 5.33 -1.29
CA TYR A 50 14.80 5.31 -2.73
C TYR A 50 13.82 6.41 -3.17
N ILE A 51 14.00 6.96 -4.37
CA ILE A 51 13.00 7.81 -5.02
C ILE A 51 11.99 6.90 -5.72
N GLU A 52 10.71 7.07 -5.40
CA GLU A 52 9.62 6.35 -6.06
C GLU A 52 9.21 7.08 -7.35
N GLY A 53 9.84 6.71 -8.45
CA GLY A 53 9.64 7.38 -9.75
C GLY A 53 8.39 6.95 -10.52
N VAL A 54 7.72 5.88 -10.08
CA VAL A 54 6.53 5.32 -10.76
C VAL A 54 5.24 5.60 -9.99
N ALA A 55 5.34 6.31 -8.86
CA ALA A 55 4.22 6.64 -7.98
C ALA A 55 3.36 5.39 -7.62
N ALA A 56 4.03 4.29 -7.21
CA ALA A 56 3.41 3.01 -6.90
C ALA A 56 2.46 2.55 -8.02
N LEU A 57 2.93 2.57 -9.26
CA LEU A 57 2.15 2.27 -10.46
C LEU A 57 0.95 3.21 -10.62
N TRP A 58 1.25 4.54 -10.55
CA TRP A 58 0.30 5.66 -10.70
C TRP A 58 -0.72 5.84 -9.58
N CYS A 59 -0.57 5.14 -8.47
CA CYS A 59 -1.54 5.18 -7.37
C CYS A 59 -1.27 6.28 -6.34
N THR A 60 -0.04 6.83 -6.27
CA THR A 60 0.37 7.82 -5.26
C THR A 60 0.80 9.15 -5.87
N ALA A 61 -0.01 9.69 -6.80
CA ALA A 61 0.30 10.93 -7.50
C ALA A 61 0.50 12.15 -6.58
N LEU A 62 -0.11 12.15 -5.40
CA LEU A 62 0.04 13.18 -4.36
C LEU A 62 1.17 12.86 -3.34
N GLY A 63 1.94 11.81 -3.61
CA GLY A 63 2.95 11.32 -2.67
C GLY A 63 2.39 10.42 -1.58
N TYR A 64 3.30 9.90 -0.78
CA TYR A 64 2.98 9.05 0.37
C TYR A 64 2.76 9.89 1.63
N GLY A 65 1.98 9.36 2.58
CA GLY A 65 1.80 9.96 3.90
C GLY A 65 0.96 11.23 3.87
N ASN A 66 0.06 11.41 2.91
CA ASN A 66 -0.86 12.55 2.87
C ASN A 66 -1.85 12.44 4.03
N GLU A 67 -1.65 13.25 5.06
CA GLU A 67 -2.44 13.21 6.30
C GLU A 67 -3.89 13.62 6.08
N GLU A 68 -4.16 14.57 5.19
CA GLU A 68 -5.52 15.03 4.88
C GLU A 68 -6.36 13.90 4.28
N LEU A 69 -5.78 13.17 3.31
CA LEU A 69 -6.44 11.99 2.73
C LEU A 69 -6.65 10.88 3.74
N ALA A 70 -5.63 10.60 4.56
CA ALA A 70 -5.70 9.58 5.60
C ALA A 70 -6.77 9.92 6.65
N GLN A 71 -6.85 11.17 7.07
CA GLN A 71 -7.87 11.63 8.03
C GLN A 71 -9.27 11.55 7.43
N THR A 72 -9.44 11.97 6.18
CA THR A 72 -10.72 11.87 5.47
C THR A 72 -11.20 10.42 5.38
N ALA A 73 -10.31 9.51 5.03
CA ALA A 73 -10.61 8.08 4.98
C ALA A 73 -10.98 7.53 6.37
N TYR A 74 -10.23 7.90 7.40
CA TYR A 74 -10.50 7.50 8.79
C TYR A 74 -11.88 7.97 9.25
N ASP A 75 -12.21 9.23 9.03
CA ASP A 75 -13.49 9.80 9.45
C ASP A 75 -14.67 9.15 8.71
N GLN A 76 -14.52 8.93 7.41
CA GLN A 76 -15.55 8.25 6.62
C GLN A 76 -15.72 6.79 7.02
N MET A 77 -14.65 6.06 7.28
CA MET A 77 -14.72 4.67 7.75
C MET A 77 -15.40 4.55 9.11
N LYS A 78 -15.18 5.53 10.00
CA LYS A 78 -15.88 5.58 11.30
C LYS A 78 -17.35 5.93 11.15
N LYS A 79 -17.70 6.82 10.24
CA LYS A 79 -19.10 7.23 9.99
C LYS A 79 -19.87 6.11 9.29
N LEU A 80 -19.36 5.62 8.18
CA LEU A 80 -19.93 4.55 7.37
C LEU A 80 -18.88 4.00 6.40
N SER A 81 -18.34 2.82 6.66
CA SER A 81 -17.31 2.19 5.84
C SER A 81 -17.85 1.61 4.54
N PHE A 82 -19.11 1.17 4.55
CA PHE A 82 -19.77 0.60 3.37
C PHE A 82 -21.28 0.67 3.53
N SER A 83 -22.00 0.90 2.43
CA SER A 83 -23.45 0.76 2.34
C SER A 83 -23.83 0.13 1.02
N SER A 84 -24.64 -0.93 1.07
CA SER A 84 -25.26 -1.52 -0.12
C SER A 84 -26.33 -0.59 -0.68
N THR A 85 -26.42 -0.49 -2.00
CA THR A 85 -27.50 0.23 -2.71
C THR A 85 -28.77 -0.60 -2.88
N PHE A 86 -28.76 -1.88 -2.44
CA PHE A 86 -29.91 -2.74 -2.54
C PHE A 86 -31.07 -2.24 -1.67
N GLY A 87 -32.29 -2.37 -2.19
CA GLY A 87 -33.50 -1.92 -1.48
C GLY A 87 -33.68 -0.41 -1.46
N GLY A 88 -33.14 0.31 -2.44
CA GLY A 88 -33.33 1.76 -2.60
C GLY A 88 -32.54 2.61 -1.62
N LYS A 89 -31.43 2.09 -1.08
CA LYS A 89 -30.53 2.83 -0.21
C LYS A 89 -29.47 3.56 -1.02
N SER A 90 -29.00 4.67 -0.52
CA SER A 90 -27.87 5.42 -1.07
C SER A 90 -27.11 6.11 0.06
N HIS A 91 -25.89 6.58 -0.25
CA HIS A 91 -25.04 7.31 0.67
C HIS A 91 -24.69 8.68 0.07
N GLU A 92 -24.53 9.69 0.91
CA GLU A 92 -24.22 11.07 0.47
C GLU A 92 -23.04 11.13 -0.48
N SER A 93 -21.95 10.44 -0.18
CA SER A 93 -20.75 10.42 -1.02
C SER A 93 -20.96 9.83 -2.41
N GLN A 94 -22.01 9.03 -2.61
CA GLN A 94 -22.36 8.48 -3.92
C GLN A 94 -23.08 9.49 -4.82
N VAL A 95 -23.59 10.57 -4.23
CA VAL A 95 -24.39 11.60 -4.92
C VAL A 95 -23.57 12.86 -5.19
N LEU A 96 -22.48 13.08 -4.44
CA LEU A 96 -21.65 14.29 -4.52
C LEU A 96 -20.48 14.17 -5.51
N LEU A 97 -20.36 13.06 -6.23
CA LEU A 97 -19.33 12.83 -7.24
C LEU A 97 -19.72 13.39 -8.62
#